data_3a494af75ae2d3f94165ee0ea6c445c8
#
_entry.id   3a494af75ae2d3f94165ee0ea6c445c8
#
_cell.length_a   1.000
_cell.length_b   1.000
_cell.length_c   1.000
_cell.angle_alpha   90.00
_cell.angle_beta   90.00
_cell.angle_gamma   90.00
#
_symmetry.space_group_name_H-M   'P 1'
#
loop_
_entity.id
_entity.type
_entity.pdbx_description
1 polymer ?
#
loop_
_entity_poly.entity_id
_entity_poly.type
_entity_poly.pdbx_seq_one_letter_code
_entity_poly.pdbx_strand_id
1 'polypeptide(L)'
;GYISNSLVAKNILDPLNIKAIFFVVLDFINIKNKRKAKEYVASNIYPSLKNEDVPNTYYNMNWTNLKELVNNGHTIGAHTKSHSRLSDIKNYDKLYDEIVISTDIIEKKLNISIKYFAFPFGNKLSFSKDALLIAKKRFDFIFSGLRGDNNNTSKNYVLFRDSINIDFSKFLIGSFLEGNSDFYYKKSKYDMDRWII
;
A
#
# COMPACT_ATOMS: atom_id res chain seq x y z
N GLY A 1 1.12 -2.38 7.03
CA GLY A 1 1.45 -1.95 8.39
C GLY A 1 1.52 -3.08 9.39
N TYR A 2 1.94 -4.33 8.99
CA TYR A 2 2.13 -5.46 9.92
C TYR A 2 3.39 -5.31 10.75
N ILE A 3 3.37 -5.82 11.99
CA ILE A 3 4.54 -5.83 12.87
C ILE A 3 5.73 -6.59 12.25
N SER A 4 5.47 -7.64 11.48
CA SER A 4 6.52 -8.37 10.75
C SER A 4 7.35 -7.46 9.84
N ASN A 5 6.76 -6.40 9.29
CA ASN A 5 7.48 -5.45 8.45
C ASN A 5 8.55 -4.69 9.25
N SER A 6 8.27 -4.30 10.50
CA SER A 6 9.28 -3.64 11.34
C SER A 6 10.40 -4.61 11.75
N LEU A 7 10.07 -5.89 11.94
CA LEU A 7 11.08 -6.93 12.20
C LEU A 7 11.98 -7.18 10.98
N VAL A 8 11.40 -7.21 9.78
CA VAL A 8 12.16 -7.30 8.52
C VAL A 8 13.06 -6.07 8.34
N ALA A 9 12.54 -4.87 8.60
CA ALA A 9 13.34 -3.65 8.55
C ALA A 9 14.57 -3.77 9.46
N LYS A 10 14.35 -4.04 10.75
CA LYS A 10 15.39 -4.10 11.76
C LYS A 10 16.41 -5.22 11.53
N ASN A 11 15.95 -6.43 11.18
CA ASN A 11 16.81 -7.61 11.18
C ASN A 11 17.43 -7.91 9.81
N ILE A 12 16.89 -7.36 8.72
CA ILE A 12 17.33 -7.65 7.36
C ILE A 12 17.72 -6.37 6.61
N LEU A 13 16.82 -5.39 6.53
CA LEU A 13 17.05 -4.22 5.67
C LEU A 13 18.11 -3.28 6.25
N ASP A 14 18.02 -2.96 7.54
CA ASP A 14 18.97 -2.05 8.19
C ASP A 14 20.41 -2.58 8.16
N PRO A 15 20.68 -3.88 8.51
CA PRO A 15 22.03 -4.45 8.40
C PRO A 15 22.59 -4.43 6.97
N LEU A 16 21.72 -4.50 5.96
CA LEU A 16 22.10 -4.43 4.54
C LEU A 16 22.13 -3.00 3.99
N ASN A 17 21.84 -2.00 4.80
CA ASN A 17 21.68 -0.59 4.41
C ASN A 17 20.64 -0.39 3.28
N ILE A 18 19.60 -1.21 3.25
CA ILE A 18 18.50 -1.12 2.29
C ILE A 18 17.38 -0.30 2.88
N LYS A 19 16.91 0.72 2.18
CA LYS A 19 15.76 1.52 2.58
C LYS A 19 14.52 1.12 1.79
N ALA A 20 13.37 1.12 2.46
CA ALA A 20 12.09 0.69 1.91
C ALA A 20 10.98 1.69 2.21
N ILE A 21 9.88 1.60 1.44
CA ILE A 21 8.64 2.33 1.71
C ILE A 21 7.67 1.36 2.40
N PHE A 22 7.16 1.76 3.55
CA PHE A 22 6.15 1.02 4.30
C PHE A 22 4.80 1.71 4.19
N PHE A 23 3.89 1.13 3.41
CA PHE A 23 2.52 1.63 3.29
C PHE A 23 1.70 1.23 4.53
N VAL A 24 1.02 2.20 5.15
CA VAL A 24 0.32 2.00 6.41
C VAL A 24 -1.15 2.43 6.31
N VAL A 25 -2.02 1.64 6.93
CA VAL A 25 -3.46 1.89 7.06
C VAL A 25 -3.71 2.52 8.42
N LEU A 26 -4.30 3.73 8.45
CA LEU A 26 -4.44 4.51 9.68
C LEU A 26 -5.21 3.76 10.78
N ASP A 27 -6.37 3.20 10.46
CA ASP A 27 -7.19 2.52 11.46
C ASP A 27 -6.48 1.26 11.99
N PHE A 28 -5.77 0.53 11.12
CA PHE A 28 -5.03 -0.66 11.52
C PHE A 28 -3.91 -0.34 12.52
N ILE A 29 -3.09 0.69 12.29
CA ILE A 29 -2.01 1.07 13.21
C ILE A 29 -2.52 1.64 14.54
N ASN A 30 -3.78 2.08 14.62
CA ASN A 30 -4.41 2.56 15.85
C ASN A 30 -4.94 1.43 16.75
N ILE A 31 -5.00 0.20 16.28
CA ILE A 31 -5.54 -0.92 17.07
C ILE A 31 -4.54 -1.29 18.18
N LYS A 32 -5.03 -1.31 19.42
CA LYS A 32 -4.22 -1.62 20.61
C LYS A 32 -4.26 -3.10 21.03
N ASN A 33 -5.22 -3.85 20.53
CA ASN A 33 -5.49 -5.23 20.96
C ASN A 33 -5.23 -6.20 19.80
N LYS A 34 -4.38 -7.20 20.02
CA LYS A 34 -3.99 -8.18 18.99
C LYS A 34 -5.18 -8.97 18.43
N ARG A 35 -6.17 -9.31 19.25
CA ARG A 35 -7.38 -10.01 18.76
C ARG A 35 -8.14 -9.13 17.79
N LYS A 36 -8.36 -7.85 18.14
CA LYS A 36 -9.01 -6.89 17.26
C LYS A 36 -8.20 -6.65 15.97
N ALA A 37 -6.87 -6.70 16.04
CA ALA A 37 -6.03 -6.60 14.84
C ALA A 37 -6.24 -7.80 13.90
N LYS A 38 -6.36 -9.02 14.42
CA LYS A 38 -6.70 -10.22 13.61
C LYS A 38 -8.08 -10.10 12.98
N GLU A 39 -9.08 -9.69 13.76
CA GLU A 39 -10.44 -9.43 13.27
C GLU A 39 -10.43 -8.39 12.13
N TYR A 40 -9.65 -7.33 12.29
CA TYR A 40 -9.47 -6.31 11.25
C TYR A 40 -8.82 -6.88 9.98
N VAL A 41 -7.81 -7.72 10.13
CA VAL A 41 -7.16 -8.38 8.98
C VAL A 41 -8.16 -9.20 8.19
N ALA A 42 -8.95 -10.04 8.85
CA ALA A 42 -9.98 -10.86 8.22
C ALA A 42 -11.11 -10.02 7.58
N SER A 43 -11.48 -8.90 8.20
CA SER A 43 -12.60 -8.08 7.69
C SER A 43 -12.20 -7.11 6.59
N ASN A 44 -11.01 -6.52 6.66
CA ASN A 44 -10.63 -5.37 5.83
C ASN A 44 -9.47 -5.67 4.87
N ILE A 45 -8.50 -6.49 5.28
CA ILE A 45 -7.28 -6.70 4.48
C ILE A 45 -7.38 -7.97 3.64
N TYR A 46 -7.82 -9.07 4.24
CA TYR A 46 -8.05 -10.36 3.58
C TYR A 46 -9.47 -10.87 3.84
N PRO A 47 -10.50 -10.26 3.22
CA PRO A 47 -11.90 -10.63 3.50
C PRO A 47 -12.27 -12.07 3.12
N SER A 48 -11.37 -12.77 2.42
CA SER A 48 -11.51 -14.20 2.12
C SER A 48 -11.06 -15.13 3.25
N LEU A 49 -10.32 -14.61 4.24
CA LEU A 49 -9.87 -15.41 5.39
C LEU A 49 -10.90 -15.35 6.51
N LYS A 50 -11.13 -16.50 7.14
CA LYS A 50 -11.83 -16.52 8.42
C LYS A 50 -10.89 -16.01 9.52
N ASN A 51 -11.45 -15.45 10.58
CA ASN A 51 -10.67 -14.89 11.69
C ASN A 51 -9.74 -15.92 12.34
N GLU A 52 -10.16 -17.17 12.42
CA GLU A 52 -9.37 -18.31 12.93
C GLU A 52 -8.15 -18.63 12.08
N ASP A 53 -8.25 -18.41 10.75
CA ASP A 53 -7.18 -18.70 9.79
C ASP A 53 -6.11 -17.58 9.72
N VAL A 54 -6.37 -16.42 10.34
CA VAL A 54 -5.41 -15.32 10.36
C VAL A 54 -4.22 -15.69 11.25
N PRO A 55 -2.98 -15.71 10.71
CA PRO A 55 -1.79 -16.06 11.52
C PRO A 55 -1.63 -15.16 12.75
N ASN A 56 -1.13 -15.74 13.84
CA ASN A 56 -0.91 -14.99 15.09
C ASN A 56 0.11 -13.85 14.95
N THR A 57 0.92 -13.87 13.90
CA THR A 57 1.91 -12.84 13.57
C THR A 57 1.30 -11.66 12.80
N TYR A 58 0.04 -11.80 12.31
CA TYR A 58 -0.65 -10.77 11.53
C TYR A 58 -1.34 -9.77 12.44
N TYR A 59 -0.54 -8.98 13.17
CA TYR A 59 -1.01 -7.81 13.91
C TYR A 59 -0.23 -6.57 13.49
N ASN A 60 -0.76 -5.43 13.87
CA ASN A 60 -0.30 -4.13 13.38
C ASN A 60 0.98 -3.64 14.04
N MET A 61 1.76 -2.86 13.31
CA MET A 61 2.70 -1.90 13.91
C MET A 61 1.92 -0.85 14.70
N ASN A 62 2.59 -0.23 15.65
CA ASN A 62 2.08 0.94 16.38
C ASN A 62 2.91 2.19 16.01
N TRP A 63 2.54 3.33 16.61
CA TRP A 63 3.22 4.61 16.33
C TRP A 63 4.70 4.61 16.71
N THR A 64 5.11 3.85 17.73
CA THR A 64 6.53 3.71 18.10
C THR A 64 7.30 3.00 17.01
N ASN A 65 6.77 1.90 16.48
CA ASN A 65 7.40 1.18 15.37
C ASN A 65 7.54 2.06 14.12
N LEU A 66 6.52 2.88 13.81
CA LEU A 66 6.61 3.80 12.67
C LEU A 66 7.67 4.87 12.88
N LYS A 67 7.81 5.43 14.09
CA LYS A 67 8.86 6.39 14.41
C LYS A 67 10.25 5.76 14.29
N GLU A 68 10.42 4.51 14.74
CA GLU A 68 11.68 3.77 14.59
C GLU A 68 12.04 3.60 13.10
N LEU A 69 11.08 3.22 12.25
CA LEU A 69 11.29 3.12 10.81
C LEU A 69 11.75 4.46 10.19
N VAL A 70 11.09 5.55 10.55
CA VAL A 70 11.46 6.91 10.09
C VAL A 70 12.87 7.28 10.56
N ASN A 71 13.20 7.07 11.82
CA ASN A 71 14.51 7.38 12.40
C ASN A 71 15.63 6.56 11.75
N ASN A 72 15.33 5.34 11.30
CA ASN A 72 16.27 4.48 10.59
C ASN A 72 16.33 4.82 9.08
N GLY A 73 15.66 5.88 8.63
CA GLY A 73 15.71 6.34 7.23
C GLY A 73 14.79 5.59 6.26
N HIS A 74 13.86 4.79 6.76
CA HIS A 74 12.78 4.25 5.93
C HIS A 74 11.70 5.29 5.67
N THR A 75 10.93 5.08 4.60
CA THR A 75 9.85 5.97 4.21
C THR A 75 8.50 5.39 4.63
N ILE A 76 7.61 6.22 5.14
CA ILE A 76 6.21 5.87 5.36
C ILE A 76 5.38 6.35 4.17
N GLY A 77 4.57 5.48 3.61
CA GLY A 77 3.57 5.78 2.59
C GLY A 77 2.15 5.59 3.14
N ALA A 78 1.19 6.29 2.56
CA ALA A 78 -0.21 6.17 2.92
C ALA A 78 -0.89 5.00 2.18
N HIS A 79 -1.83 4.33 2.88
CA HIS A 79 -2.58 3.19 2.34
C HIS A 79 -4.05 3.21 2.75
N THR A 80 -4.65 4.39 2.67
CA THR A 80 -6.00 4.74 3.11
C THR A 80 -6.20 4.70 4.63
N LYS A 81 -7.40 5.12 5.05
CA LYS A 81 -7.84 5.08 6.44
C LYS A 81 -8.12 3.65 6.88
N SER A 82 -8.99 2.96 6.15
CA SER A 82 -9.60 1.70 6.57
C SER A 82 -9.24 0.47 5.72
N HIS A 83 -8.37 0.62 4.69
CA HIS A 83 -8.11 -0.39 3.66
C HIS A 83 -9.34 -0.72 2.81
N SER A 84 -10.26 0.22 2.66
CA SER A 84 -11.46 0.03 1.84
C SER A 84 -11.15 -0.11 0.35
N ARG A 85 -12.00 -0.87 -0.35
CA ARG A 85 -12.03 -0.86 -1.81
C ARG A 85 -12.62 0.46 -2.28
N LEU A 86 -11.76 1.38 -2.76
CA LEU A 86 -12.16 2.75 -3.07
C LEU A 86 -13.15 2.86 -4.24
N SER A 87 -13.24 1.84 -5.11
CA SER A 87 -14.26 1.75 -6.16
C SER A 87 -15.70 1.66 -5.63
N ASP A 88 -15.86 1.14 -4.42
CA ASP A 88 -17.18 0.94 -3.80
C ASP A 88 -17.68 2.22 -3.11
N ILE A 89 -16.81 3.19 -2.89
CA ILE A 89 -17.13 4.47 -2.25
C ILE A 89 -17.53 5.47 -3.33
N LYS A 90 -18.80 5.90 -3.31
CA LYS A 90 -19.35 6.89 -4.27
C LYS A 90 -19.39 8.31 -3.72
N ASN A 91 -19.30 8.45 -2.41
CA ASN A 91 -19.31 9.76 -1.76
C ASN A 91 -17.90 10.36 -1.77
N TYR A 92 -17.77 11.58 -2.29
CA TYR A 92 -16.49 12.28 -2.41
C TYR A 92 -15.82 12.54 -1.05
N ASP A 93 -16.59 12.99 -0.06
CA ASP A 93 -16.05 13.32 1.27
C ASP A 93 -15.48 12.07 1.96
N LYS A 94 -16.13 10.91 1.76
CA LYS A 94 -15.62 9.63 2.25
C LYS A 94 -14.34 9.21 1.52
N LEU A 95 -14.25 9.41 0.21
CA LEU A 95 -13.00 9.17 -0.54
C LEU A 95 -11.89 10.09 -0.05
N TYR A 96 -12.22 11.36 0.19
CA TYR A 96 -11.27 12.35 0.70
C TYR A 96 -10.79 12.00 2.11
N ASP A 97 -11.67 11.54 3.00
CA ASP A 97 -11.32 11.06 4.34
C ASP A 97 -10.39 9.83 4.28
N GLU A 98 -10.70 8.86 3.42
CA GLU A 98 -9.87 7.67 3.21
C GLU A 98 -8.46 8.00 2.71
N ILE A 99 -8.32 8.98 1.83
CA ILE A 99 -7.07 9.24 1.11
C ILE A 99 -6.28 10.40 1.74
N VAL A 100 -6.93 11.51 2.00
CA VAL A 100 -6.26 12.77 2.40
C VAL A 100 -6.23 12.93 3.90
N ILE A 101 -7.40 12.96 4.56
CA ILE A 101 -7.48 13.22 6.01
C ILE A 101 -6.72 12.16 6.80
N SER A 102 -6.83 10.89 6.40
CA SER A 102 -6.06 9.82 7.01
C SER A 102 -4.55 10.04 6.93
N THR A 103 -4.07 10.53 5.79
CA THR A 103 -2.65 10.84 5.58
C THR A 103 -2.20 12.01 6.43
N ASP A 104 -2.99 13.09 6.49
CA ASP A 104 -2.67 14.28 7.28
C ASP A 104 -2.56 13.94 8.78
N ILE A 105 -3.37 13.00 9.27
CA ILE A 105 -3.26 12.49 10.63
C ILE A 105 -1.93 11.77 10.86
N ILE A 106 -1.49 10.93 9.90
CA ILE A 106 -0.21 10.21 10.01
C ILE A 106 0.95 11.21 9.98
N GLU A 107 0.95 12.15 9.05
CA GLU A 107 1.97 13.20 8.94
C GLU A 107 2.11 13.99 10.26
N LYS A 108 1.00 14.46 10.79
CA LYS A 108 0.97 15.21 12.04
C LYS A 108 1.52 14.40 13.21
N LYS A 109 1.17 13.12 13.32
CA LYS A 109 1.66 12.25 14.42
C LYS A 109 3.12 11.88 14.33
N LEU A 110 3.64 11.73 13.12
CA LEU A 110 5.04 11.37 12.88
C LEU A 110 5.94 12.58 12.66
N ASN A 111 5.38 13.76 12.44
CA ASN A 111 6.07 15.00 12.04
C ASN A 111 6.90 14.81 10.77
N ILE A 112 6.29 14.24 9.74
CA ILE A 112 6.88 13.97 8.42
C ILE A 112 5.96 14.44 7.31
N SER A 113 6.47 14.54 6.08
CA SER A 113 5.66 14.68 4.86
C SER A 113 5.54 13.34 4.15
N ILE A 114 4.32 12.95 3.74
CA ILE A 114 4.04 11.71 3.02
C ILE A 114 3.78 12.02 1.55
N LYS A 115 4.68 11.58 0.69
CA LYS A 115 4.64 11.77 -0.77
C LYS A 115 4.12 10.55 -1.53
N TYR A 116 3.99 9.41 -0.87
CA TYR A 116 3.75 8.11 -1.46
C TYR A 116 2.41 7.54 -1.02
N PHE A 117 1.61 7.10 -1.97
CA PHE A 117 0.31 6.47 -1.73
C PHE A 117 0.20 5.16 -2.50
N ALA A 118 -0.38 4.14 -1.90
CA ALA A 118 -0.72 2.91 -2.58
C ALA A 118 -2.21 2.60 -2.43
N PHE A 119 -2.86 2.20 -3.53
CA PHE A 119 -4.24 1.74 -3.50
C PHE A 119 -4.35 0.37 -2.80
N PRO A 120 -5.31 0.18 -1.87
CA PRO A 120 -5.67 -1.15 -1.36
C PRO A 120 -6.03 -2.10 -2.50
N PHE A 121 -5.63 -3.35 -2.39
CA PHE A 121 -5.80 -4.41 -3.40
C PHE A 121 -5.08 -4.11 -4.73
N GLY A 122 -5.00 -2.88 -5.17
CA GLY A 122 -4.18 -2.39 -6.27
C GLY A 122 -4.62 -2.78 -7.68
N ASN A 123 -5.60 -3.68 -7.88
CA ASN A 123 -6.13 -3.98 -9.20
C ASN A 123 -7.08 -2.86 -9.68
N LYS A 124 -7.30 -2.77 -11.00
CA LYS A 124 -8.13 -1.73 -11.61
C LYS A 124 -9.54 -1.63 -11.03
N LEU A 125 -10.10 -2.75 -10.57
CA LEU A 125 -11.46 -2.79 -10.00
C LEU A 125 -11.50 -2.32 -8.55
N SER A 126 -10.37 -2.05 -7.92
CA SER A 126 -10.29 -1.67 -6.50
C SER A 126 -10.28 -0.17 -6.25
N PHE A 127 -10.13 0.65 -7.29
CA PHE A 127 -10.17 2.12 -7.19
C PHE A 127 -10.94 2.74 -8.35
N SER A 128 -11.39 3.98 -8.18
CA SER A 128 -12.19 4.73 -9.17
C SER A 128 -11.37 5.88 -9.76
N LYS A 129 -11.91 6.50 -10.82
CA LYS A 129 -11.36 7.74 -11.38
C LYS A 129 -11.30 8.84 -10.32
N ASP A 130 -12.35 9.01 -9.52
CA ASP A 130 -12.39 10.04 -8.47
C ASP A 130 -11.33 9.80 -7.41
N ALA A 131 -11.14 8.55 -6.94
CA ALA A 131 -10.08 8.21 -6.01
C ALA A 131 -8.69 8.50 -6.59
N LEU A 132 -8.48 8.20 -7.88
CA LEU A 132 -7.22 8.52 -8.56
C LEU A 132 -6.99 10.03 -8.65
N LEU A 133 -8.01 10.81 -9.00
CA LEU A 133 -7.89 12.27 -9.10
C LEU A 133 -7.63 12.94 -7.75
N ILE A 134 -8.24 12.43 -6.67
CA ILE A 134 -7.93 12.89 -5.30
C ILE A 134 -6.47 12.57 -4.96
N ALA A 135 -6.03 11.34 -5.20
CA ALA A 135 -4.65 10.93 -4.90
C ALA A 135 -3.63 11.75 -5.70
N LYS A 136 -3.89 12.03 -6.99
CA LYS A 136 -3.01 12.87 -7.85
C LYS A 136 -2.82 14.30 -7.33
N LYS A 137 -3.82 14.87 -6.70
CA LYS A 137 -3.72 16.22 -6.11
C LYS A 137 -2.90 16.24 -4.83
N ARG A 138 -2.76 15.08 -4.16
CA ARG A 138 -2.17 14.99 -2.81
C ARG A 138 -0.77 14.38 -2.78
N PHE A 139 -0.44 13.47 -3.70
CA PHE A 139 0.79 12.68 -3.64
C PHE A 139 1.65 12.84 -4.88
N ASP A 140 2.96 12.80 -4.68
CA ASP A 140 3.95 12.83 -5.77
C ASP A 140 4.00 11.49 -6.51
N PHE A 141 3.82 10.38 -5.77
CA PHE A 141 3.90 9.01 -6.31
C PHE A 141 2.73 8.17 -5.83
N ILE A 142 2.04 7.55 -6.78
CA ILE A 142 0.88 6.71 -6.54
C ILE A 142 1.19 5.31 -7.06
N PHE A 143 0.94 4.29 -6.25
CA PHE A 143 1.23 2.91 -6.59
C PHE A 143 -0.06 2.13 -6.82
N SER A 144 -0.16 1.52 -8.00
CA SER A 144 -1.15 0.49 -8.30
C SER A 144 -0.60 -0.90 -7.94
N GLY A 145 -1.41 -1.94 -8.10
CA GLY A 145 -0.98 -3.34 -8.11
C GLY A 145 -0.97 -3.93 -9.52
N LEU A 146 -1.02 -3.07 -10.53
CA LEU A 146 -0.86 -3.49 -11.92
C LEU A 146 0.61 -3.72 -12.20
N ARG A 147 0.90 -4.79 -12.93
CA ARG A 147 2.26 -5.13 -13.32
C ARG A 147 2.71 -4.30 -14.51
N GLY A 148 4.01 -4.05 -14.59
CA GLY A 148 4.63 -3.37 -15.70
C GLY A 148 5.87 -2.61 -15.32
N ASP A 149 6.60 -2.19 -16.34
CA ASP A 149 7.75 -1.33 -16.20
C ASP A 149 7.36 0.12 -15.86
N ASN A 150 8.28 0.81 -15.24
CA ASN A 150 8.18 2.23 -14.89
C ASN A 150 9.20 3.08 -15.67
N ASN A 151 9.69 2.61 -16.81
CA ASN A 151 10.77 3.25 -17.56
C ASN A 151 10.38 4.60 -18.17
N ASN A 152 9.10 4.91 -18.29
CA ASN A 152 8.61 6.15 -18.87
C ASN A 152 7.79 6.96 -17.87
N THR A 153 8.34 7.16 -16.69
CA THR A 153 7.66 7.78 -15.54
C THR A 153 7.48 9.28 -15.63
N SER A 154 8.05 9.95 -16.64
CA SER A 154 7.95 11.41 -16.79
C SER A 154 6.53 11.96 -16.99
N LYS A 155 5.55 11.09 -17.29
CA LYS A 155 4.14 11.45 -17.47
C LYS A 155 3.17 10.64 -16.62
N ASN A 156 3.61 9.58 -15.96
CA ASN A 156 2.73 8.65 -15.24
C ASN A 156 2.90 8.81 -13.74
N TYR A 157 1.94 9.43 -13.11
CA TYR A 157 1.89 9.55 -11.65
C TYR A 157 1.56 8.23 -10.95
N VAL A 158 1.20 7.19 -11.71
CA VAL A 158 0.83 5.88 -11.16
C VAL A 158 1.91 4.87 -11.52
N LEU A 159 2.59 4.40 -10.49
CA LEU A 159 3.64 3.40 -10.61
C LEU A 159 3.06 1.98 -10.58
N PHE A 160 3.61 1.12 -11.40
CA PHE A 160 3.31 -0.31 -11.46
C PHE A 160 4.13 -1.07 -10.43
N ARG A 161 3.61 -2.18 -9.94
CA ARG A 161 4.29 -3.02 -8.95
C ARG A 161 4.06 -4.49 -9.24
N ASP A 162 5.10 -5.28 -9.06
CA ASP A 162 4.97 -6.72 -8.93
C ASP A 162 4.70 -7.10 -7.48
N SER A 163 3.73 -8.00 -7.29
CA SER A 163 3.52 -8.63 -6.00
C SER A 163 4.43 -9.86 -5.92
N ILE A 164 5.42 -9.80 -5.06
CA ILE A 164 6.35 -10.90 -4.80
C ILE A 164 5.98 -11.56 -3.47
N ASN A 165 5.77 -12.87 -3.49
CA ASN A 165 5.57 -13.66 -2.28
C ASN A 165 6.85 -14.42 -1.94
N ILE A 166 7.08 -14.66 -0.65
CA ILE A 166 8.25 -15.40 -0.14
C ILE A 166 8.31 -16.83 -0.70
N ASP A 167 7.17 -17.42 -1.01
CA ASP A 167 7.07 -18.78 -1.56
C ASP A 167 7.36 -18.86 -3.07
N PHE A 168 7.61 -17.74 -3.72
CA PHE A 168 7.89 -17.72 -5.14
C PHE A 168 9.31 -18.24 -5.42
N SER A 169 9.42 -19.14 -6.41
CA SER A 169 10.73 -19.61 -6.86
C SER A 169 11.53 -18.45 -7.47
N LYS A 170 12.88 -18.56 -7.43
CA LYS A 170 13.77 -17.58 -8.08
C LYS A 170 13.47 -17.44 -9.56
N PHE A 171 13.09 -18.53 -10.24
CA PHE A 171 12.70 -18.54 -11.65
C PHE A 171 11.44 -17.67 -11.87
N LEU A 172 10.41 -17.83 -11.03
CA LEU A 172 9.18 -17.04 -11.13
C LEU A 172 9.46 -15.55 -10.87
N ILE A 173 10.28 -15.23 -9.88
CA ILE A 173 10.69 -13.85 -9.59
C ILE A 173 11.44 -13.26 -10.79
N GLY A 174 12.40 -13.99 -11.36
CA GLY A 174 13.13 -13.59 -12.58
C GLY A 174 12.19 -13.32 -13.75
N SER A 175 11.24 -14.24 -14.01
CA SER A 175 10.22 -14.07 -15.04
C SER A 175 9.37 -12.79 -14.85
N PHE A 176 9.08 -12.42 -13.61
CA PHE A 176 8.38 -11.16 -13.32
C PHE A 176 9.24 -9.95 -13.62
N LEU A 177 10.49 -9.96 -13.22
CA LEU A 177 11.43 -8.86 -13.48
C LEU A 177 11.70 -8.66 -14.97
N GLU A 178 11.62 -9.73 -15.78
CA GLU A 178 11.72 -9.68 -17.23
C GLU A 178 10.43 -9.25 -17.93
N GLY A 179 9.34 -9.01 -17.20
CA GLY A 179 8.06 -8.55 -17.75
C GLY A 179 7.27 -9.60 -18.52
N ASN A 180 7.58 -10.88 -18.38
CA ASN A 180 6.95 -11.97 -19.15
C ASN A 180 5.43 -12.07 -19.01
N SER A 181 4.84 -11.46 -17.97
CA SER A 181 3.39 -11.46 -17.74
C SER A 181 2.74 -10.08 -17.90
N ASP A 182 3.48 -9.06 -18.30
CA ASP A 182 2.99 -7.68 -18.35
C ASP A 182 1.90 -7.45 -19.40
N PHE A 183 1.87 -8.28 -20.44
CA PHE A 183 0.86 -8.21 -21.49
C PHE A 183 -0.57 -8.42 -20.99
N TYR A 184 -0.79 -9.18 -19.90
CA TYR A 184 -2.11 -9.34 -19.29
C TYR A 184 -2.69 -8.04 -18.73
N TYR A 185 -1.84 -7.07 -18.42
CA TYR A 185 -2.24 -5.79 -17.81
C TYR A 185 -2.37 -4.64 -18.81
N LYS A 186 -2.04 -4.84 -20.11
CA LYS A 186 -2.09 -3.78 -21.14
C LYS A 186 -3.43 -3.05 -21.18
N LYS A 187 -4.55 -3.78 -21.13
CA LYS A 187 -5.87 -3.18 -21.14
C LYS A 187 -6.12 -2.34 -19.88
N SER A 188 -5.77 -2.87 -18.72
CA SER A 188 -5.97 -2.15 -17.45
C SER A 188 -5.12 -0.88 -17.37
N LYS A 189 -3.90 -0.90 -17.89
CA LYS A 189 -3.01 0.26 -18.02
C LYS A 189 -3.64 1.30 -18.94
N TYR A 190 -4.03 0.90 -20.16
CA TYR A 190 -4.66 1.79 -21.14
C TYR A 190 -5.91 2.48 -20.59
N ASP A 191 -6.78 1.74 -19.93
CA ASP A 191 -8.00 2.30 -19.34
C ASP A 191 -7.69 3.27 -18.18
N MET A 192 -6.65 3.01 -17.39
CA MET A 192 -6.21 3.89 -16.32
C MET A 192 -5.61 5.19 -16.87
N ASP A 193 -4.81 5.11 -17.93
CA ASP A 193 -4.23 6.27 -18.60
C ASP A 193 -5.31 7.23 -19.10
N ARG A 194 -6.44 6.70 -19.58
CA ARG A 194 -7.61 7.50 -19.99
C ARG A 194 -8.32 8.22 -18.85
N TRP A 195 -8.11 7.81 -17.61
CA TRP A 195 -8.64 8.54 -16.44
C TRP A 195 -7.77 9.74 -16.08
N ILE A 196 -6.54 9.76 -16.57
CA ILE A 196 -5.52 10.77 -16.24
C ILE A 196 -5.54 11.94 -17.23
N ILE A 197 -6.01 11.69 -18.45
CA ILE A 197 -6.20 12.70 -19.50
C ILE A 197 -7.49 13.46 -19.24
#